data_06356c6248f22fbb4cfb73a1fcac3a6e
#
_entry.id   06356c6248f22fbb4cfb73a1fcac3a6e
#
_cell.length_a   1.000
_cell.length_b   1.000
_cell.length_c   1.000
_cell.angle_alpha   90.00
_cell.angle_beta   90.00
_cell.angle_gamma   90.00
#
_symmetry.space_group_name_H-M   'P 1'
#
loop_
_entity.id
_entity.type
_entity.pdbx_description
1 polymer ?
#
loop_
_entity_poly.entity_id
_entity_poly.type
_entity_poly.pdbx_seq_one_letter_code
_entity_poly.pdbx_strand_id
1 'polypeptide(L)'
;AIPGQTIETWKSDLDKLLDLSPNHISAYSLTNEPGTEFSRMVKVGQISEVDENTDLEYLLFTREFLQKKGYVPYEISNFAKPGYECRQNLHYWKTETYLAFGPSAHGYDGEKRWWNVRSLDEYLKHLQSEKSPIVKSEILNLSMRYNELLLNGLRLPIGVSQNQLTSFGLNSELNLTKT
;
A
#
# COMPACT_ATOMS: atom_id res chain seq x y z
N ALA A 1 4.83 -5.16 12.27
CA ALA A 1 5.64 -6.12 13.05
C ALA A 1 6.95 -6.46 12.32
N ILE A 2 8.02 -6.72 13.08
CA ILE A 2 9.30 -7.21 12.58
C ILE A 2 9.76 -8.40 13.46
N PRO A 3 10.56 -9.33 12.94
CA PRO A 3 11.08 -10.46 13.73
C PRO A 3 11.79 -10.02 15.02
N GLY A 4 11.46 -10.66 16.13
CA GLY A 4 12.05 -10.36 17.44
C GLY A 4 11.54 -9.12 18.16
N GLN A 5 10.61 -8.38 17.56
CA GLN A 5 9.93 -7.26 18.21
C GLN A 5 8.95 -7.79 19.27
N THR A 6 8.77 -7.05 20.38
CA THR A 6 7.70 -7.31 21.36
C THR A 6 6.72 -6.13 21.37
N ILE A 7 5.51 -6.36 21.90
CA ILE A 7 4.49 -5.29 22.03
C ILE A 7 5.03 -4.13 22.89
N GLU A 8 5.82 -4.42 23.93
CA GLU A 8 6.42 -3.41 24.80
C GLU A 8 7.44 -2.55 24.05
N THR A 9 8.32 -3.17 23.24
CA THR A 9 9.28 -2.43 22.42
C THR A 9 8.58 -1.61 21.36
N TRP A 10 7.57 -2.18 20.68
CA TRP A 10 6.78 -1.46 19.70
C TRP A 10 6.02 -0.28 20.31
N LYS A 11 5.41 -0.47 21.48
CA LYS A 11 4.76 0.62 22.21
C LYS A 11 5.74 1.74 22.55
N SER A 12 6.93 1.38 23.04
CA SER A 12 8.00 2.37 23.33
C SER A 12 8.40 3.15 22.07
N ASP A 13 8.47 2.50 20.92
CA ASP A 13 8.81 3.16 19.66
C ASP A 13 7.69 4.10 19.20
N LEU A 14 6.43 3.71 19.36
CA LEU A 14 5.28 4.58 19.08
C LEU A 14 5.24 5.79 20.03
N ASP A 15 5.52 5.61 21.33
CA ASP A 15 5.59 6.72 22.29
C ASP A 15 6.68 7.74 21.88
N LYS A 16 7.90 7.27 21.54
CA LYS A 16 9.00 8.14 21.05
C LYS A 16 8.65 8.86 19.74
N LEU A 17 7.95 8.15 18.82
CA LEU A 17 7.48 8.76 17.58
C LEU A 17 6.49 9.88 17.86
N LEU A 18 5.58 9.70 18.82
CA LEU A 18 4.57 10.67 19.18
C LEU A 18 5.18 11.93 19.87
N ASP A 19 6.32 11.80 20.55
CA ASP A 19 7.06 12.95 21.10
C ASP A 19 7.46 13.94 20.01
N LEU A 20 7.66 13.46 18.76
CA LEU A 20 7.93 14.31 17.59
C LEU A 20 6.66 14.99 17.04
N SER A 21 5.49 14.64 17.55
CA SER A 21 4.19 15.19 17.15
C SER A 21 3.91 15.19 15.66
N PRO A 22 4.18 14.10 14.89
CA PRO A 22 3.95 14.08 13.45
C PRO A 22 2.48 14.29 13.12
N ASN A 23 2.20 14.75 11.91
CA ASN A 23 0.81 14.87 11.44
C ASN A 23 0.30 13.59 10.77
N HIS A 24 1.23 12.76 10.29
CA HIS A 24 0.95 11.51 9.59
C HIS A 24 1.93 10.42 10.04
N ILE A 25 1.45 9.19 10.16
CA ILE A 25 2.22 8.01 10.56
C ILE A 25 1.91 6.88 9.59
N SER A 26 2.95 6.23 9.08
CA SER A 26 2.85 4.98 8.32
C SER A 26 3.45 3.86 9.17
N ALA A 27 2.66 2.84 9.49
CA ALA A 27 3.06 1.71 10.31
C ALA A 27 2.80 0.40 9.55
N TYR A 28 3.87 -0.17 9.00
CA TYR A 28 3.81 -1.38 8.17
C TYR A 28 4.35 -2.58 8.90
N SER A 29 3.85 -3.75 8.54
CA SER A 29 4.52 -5.02 8.80
C SER A 29 5.59 -5.29 7.77
N LEU A 30 6.68 -5.95 8.18
CA LEU A 30 7.75 -6.30 7.27
C LEU A 30 7.31 -7.44 6.35
N THR A 31 7.31 -7.17 5.06
CA THR A 31 7.01 -8.17 4.02
C THR A 31 8.29 -8.88 3.57
N ASN A 32 8.23 -10.20 3.46
CA ASN A 32 9.33 -11.01 2.93
C ASN A 32 9.32 -11.01 1.40
N GLU A 33 10.08 -10.08 0.82
CA GLU A 33 10.18 -9.96 -0.63
C GLU A 33 11.22 -10.93 -1.21
N PRO A 34 10.85 -11.78 -2.19
CA PRO A 34 11.77 -12.70 -2.85
C PRO A 34 12.97 -11.97 -3.46
N GLY A 35 14.17 -12.58 -3.33
CA GLY A 35 15.42 -12.03 -3.87
C GLY A 35 16.13 -11.03 -2.96
N THR A 36 15.59 -10.73 -1.78
CA THR A 36 16.25 -9.90 -0.77
C THR A 36 17.12 -10.73 0.18
N GLU A 37 18.07 -10.08 0.85
CA GLU A 37 18.89 -10.74 1.88
C GLU A 37 18.00 -11.24 3.04
N PHE A 38 16.97 -10.50 3.41
CA PHE A 38 15.99 -10.94 4.40
C PHE A 38 15.34 -12.26 3.99
N SER A 39 14.88 -12.38 2.74
CA SER A 39 14.31 -13.63 2.21
C SER A 39 15.32 -14.79 2.25
N ARG A 40 16.61 -14.52 1.99
CA ARG A 40 17.67 -15.51 2.12
C ARG A 40 17.83 -15.98 3.57
N MET A 41 17.88 -15.03 4.52
CA MET A 41 18.04 -15.35 5.96
C MET A 41 16.86 -16.16 6.49
N VAL A 42 15.64 -15.88 6.07
CA VAL A 42 14.45 -16.68 6.39
C VAL A 42 14.58 -18.10 5.85
N LYS A 43 14.93 -18.23 4.55
CA LYS A 43 15.07 -19.56 3.90
C LYS A 43 16.11 -20.48 4.56
N VAL A 44 17.20 -19.90 5.10
CA VAL A 44 18.23 -20.68 5.79
C VAL A 44 17.99 -20.79 7.32
N GLY A 45 16.86 -20.33 7.82
CA GLY A 45 16.47 -20.43 9.23
C GLY A 45 17.24 -19.51 10.18
N GLN A 46 17.91 -18.48 9.69
CA GLN A 46 18.60 -17.48 10.52
C GLN A 46 17.62 -16.50 11.18
N ILE A 47 16.49 -16.24 10.52
CA ILE A 47 15.42 -15.37 11.03
C ILE A 47 14.10 -16.12 10.79
N SER A 48 13.20 -16.07 11.77
CA SER A 48 11.82 -16.53 11.62
C SER A 48 10.94 -15.37 11.18
N GLU A 49 10.04 -15.61 10.24
CA GLU A 49 8.99 -14.63 9.91
C GLU A 49 8.05 -14.45 11.12
N VAL A 50 7.42 -13.28 11.15
CA VAL A 50 6.31 -13.05 12.09
C VAL A 50 5.11 -13.85 11.59
N ASP A 51 4.47 -14.61 12.46
CA ASP A 51 3.25 -15.34 12.11
C ASP A 51 2.04 -14.39 11.97
N GLU A 52 1.03 -14.84 11.23
CA GLU A 52 -0.15 -14.03 10.89
C GLU A 52 -0.94 -13.56 12.12
N ASN A 53 -1.01 -14.35 13.18
CA ASN A 53 -1.74 -13.97 14.40
C ASN A 53 -0.99 -12.87 15.15
N THR A 54 0.32 -13.01 15.27
CA THR A 54 1.18 -11.97 15.85
C THR A 54 1.11 -10.68 15.02
N ASP A 55 1.15 -10.77 13.69
CA ASP A 55 1.02 -9.60 12.82
C ASP A 55 -0.32 -8.89 12.98
N LEU A 56 -1.41 -9.66 13.06
CA LEU A 56 -2.74 -9.13 13.34
C LEU A 56 -2.82 -8.45 14.72
N GLU A 57 -2.22 -9.04 15.75
CA GLU A 57 -2.17 -8.45 17.09
C GLU A 57 -1.49 -7.08 17.07
N TYR A 58 -0.33 -6.97 16.40
CA TYR A 58 0.39 -5.70 16.24
C TYR A 58 -0.41 -4.66 15.46
N LEU A 59 -1.10 -5.08 14.39
CA LEU A 59 -1.96 -4.20 13.62
C LEU A 59 -3.10 -3.62 14.49
N LEU A 60 -3.81 -4.47 15.22
CA LEU A 60 -4.91 -4.07 16.09
C LEU A 60 -4.43 -3.17 17.24
N PHE A 61 -3.33 -3.56 17.88
CA PHE A 61 -2.70 -2.74 18.93
C PHE A 61 -2.32 -1.35 18.42
N THR A 62 -1.63 -1.28 17.28
CA THR A 62 -1.19 -0.02 16.67
C THR A 62 -2.38 0.88 16.36
N ARG A 63 -3.43 0.30 15.78
CA ARG A 63 -4.67 1.02 15.45
C ARG A 63 -5.32 1.62 16.70
N GLU A 64 -5.53 0.81 17.73
CA GLU A 64 -6.14 1.27 18.98
C GLU A 64 -5.27 2.33 19.67
N PHE A 65 -3.97 2.10 19.73
CA PHE A 65 -3.02 3.00 20.37
C PHE A 65 -3.00 4.38 19.68
N LEU A 66 -2.87 4.43 18.36
CA LEU A 66 -2.82 5.66 17.60
C LEU A 66 -4.16 6.40 17.59
N GLN A 67 -5.29 5.68 17.54
CA GLN A 67 -6.62 6.30 17.66
C GLN A 67 -6.80 7.02 19.00
N LYS A 68 -6.37 6.43 20.12
CA LYS A 68 -6.39 7.08 21.44
C LYS A 68 -5.54 8.35 21.50
N LYS A 69 -4.58 8.50 20.59
CA LYS A 69 -3.70 9.66 20.46
C LYS A 69 -4.15 10.68 19.40
N GLY A 70 -5.35 10.49 18.81
CA GLY A 70 -5.96 11.42 17.87
C GLY A 70 -5.57 11.21 16.42
N TYR A 71 -4.94 10.08 16.09
CA TYR A 71 -4.65 9.69 14.70
C TYR A 71 -5.76 8.79 14.18
N VAL A 72 -6.34 9.14 13.05
CA VAL A 72 -7.39 8.37 12.40
C VAL A 72 -6.78 7.46 11.33
N PRO A 73 -7.02 6.14 11.35
CA PRO A 73 -6.64 5.27 10.25
C PRO A 73 -7.50 5.60 9.03
N TYR A 74 -6.89 6.08 7.96
CA TYR A 74 -7.59 6.38 6.72
C TYR A 74 -7.41 5.27 5.66
N GLU A 75 -6.54 4.30 5.95
CA GLU A 75 -6.43 2.99 5.29
C GLU A 75 -5.78 1.99 6.27
N ILE A 76 -5.32 0.82 5.80
CA ILE A 76 -4.87 -0.28 6.67
C ILE A 76 -3.65 0.11 7.51
N SER A 77 -2.63 0.73 6.89
CA SER A 77 -1.30 0.95 7.49
C SER A 77 -0.96 2.44 7.70
N ASN A 78 -1.87 3.34 7.31
CA ASN A 78 -1.61 4.78 7.38
C ASN A 78 -2.61 5.50 8.28
N PHE A 79 -2.07 6.33 9.15
CA PHE A 79 -2.79 7.07 10.18
C PHE A 79 -2.47 8.56 10.06
N ALA A 80 -3.44 9.42 10.26
CA ALA A 80 -3.24 10.86 10.19
C ALA A 80 -4.10 11.60 11.20
N LYS A 81 -3.65 12.78 11.63
CA LYS A 81 -4.55 13.76 12.23
C LYS A 81 -5.57 14.19 11.18
N PRO A 82 -6.83 14.51 11.56
CA PRO A 82 -7.84 14.93 10.60
C PRO A 82 -7.34 16.06 9.69
N GLY A 83 -7.47 15.86 8.35
CA GLY A 83 -7.00 16.80 7.33
C GLY A 83 -5.53 16.65 6.91
N TYR A 84 -4.80 15.68 7.47
CA TYR A 84 -3.40 15.39 7.12
C TYR A 84 -3.22 14.03 6.43
N GLU A 85 -4.30 13.47 5.90
CA GLU A 85 -4.25 12.25 5.10
C GLU A 85 -3.36 12.46 3.87
N CYS A 86 -2.50 11.48 3.56
CA CYS A 86 -1.61 11.56 2.41
C CYS A 86 -2.41 11.50 1.10
N ARG A 87 -2.50 12.62 0.38
CA ARG A 87 -3.20 12.70 -0.90
C ARG A 87 -2.66 11.71 -1.92
N GLN A 88 -1.34 11.51 -1.95
CA GLN A 88 -0.70 10.57 -2.87
C GLN A 88 -1.15 9.13 -2.61
N ASN A 89 -1.24 8.71 -1.33
CA ASN A 89 -1.76 7.38 -1.00
C ASN A 89 -3.23 7.24 -1.39
N LEU A 90 -4.04 8.26 -1.09
CA LEU A 90 -5.46 8.26 -1.46
C LEU A 90 -5.68 8.19 -2.98
N HIS A 91 -4.80 8.81 -3.77
CA HIS A 91 -4.81 8.75 -5.23
C HIS A 91 -4.70 7.29 -5.73
N TYR A 92 -3.77 6.52 -5.17
CA TYR A 92 -3.61 5.11 -5.51
C TYR A 92 -4.82 4.27 -5.09
N TRP A 93 -5.30 4.46 -3.86
CA TRP A 93 -6.43 3.67 -3.34
C TRP A 93 -7.75 3.98 -4.04
N LYS A 94 -7.89 5.17 -4.63
CA LYS A 94 -9.04 5.55 -5.47
C LYS A 94 -8.88 5.16 -6.93
N THR A 95 -7.79 4.50 -7.30
CA THR A 95 -7.48 4.15 -8.70
C THR A 95 -7.46 5.35 -9.65
N GLU A 96 -7.07 6.52 -9.16
CA GLU A 96 -6.93 7.73 -9.96
C GLU A 96 -5.67 7.68 -10.84
N THR A 97 -5.63 8.48 -11.90
CA THR A 97 -4.49 8.51 -12.83
C THR A 97 -3.25 9.15 -12.20
N TYR A 98 -2.06 8.64 -12.52
CA TYR A 98 -0.79 9.18 -12.01
C TYR A 98 0.36 8.97 -13.00
N LEU A 99 1.35 9.85 -12.92
CA LEU A 99 2.54 9.83 -13.76
C LEU A 99 3.70 9.10 -13.08
N ALA A 100 4.60 8.54 -13.89
CA ALA A 100 5.79 7.82 -13.47
C ALA A 100 7.03 8.73 -13.56
N PHE A 101 7.57 9.17 -12.45
CA PHE A 101 8.83 9.93 -12.37
C PHE A 101 9.88 9.13 -11.61
N GLY A 102 11.04 8.95 -12.21
CA GLY A 102 12.16 8.22 -11.63
C GLY A 102 12.28 6.75 -12.06
N PRO A 103 13.40 6.08 -11.70
CA PRO A 103 13.61 4.67 -11.96
C PRO A 103 12.62 3.82 -11.18
N SER A 104 12.20 2.70 -11.75
CA SER A 104 11.15 1.79 -11.21
C SER A 104 9.78 2.43 -11.02
N ALA A 105 9.57 3.71 -11.32
CA ALA A 105 8.28 4.36 -11.12
C ALA A 105 7.23 3.77 -12.07
N HIS A 106 6.02 3.65 -11.56
CA HIS A 106 4.85 3.21 -12.32
C HIS A 106 3.97 4.41 -12.65
N GLY A 107 3.33 4.40 -13.81
CA GLY A 107 2.30 5.35 -14.20
C GLY A 107 1.02 4.64 -14.61
N TYR A 108 -0.10 5.35 -14.53
CA TYR A 108 -1.42 4.85 -14.86
C TYR A 108 -2.30 5.96 -15.44
N ASP A 109 -2.98 5.71 -16.56
CA ASP A 109 -3.84 6.69 -17.26
C ASP A 109 -5.34 6.37 -17.20
N GLY A 110 -5.73 5.34 -16.44
CA GLY A 110 -7.09 4.86 -16.35
C GLY A 110 -7.36 3.56 -17.12
N GLU A 111 -6.52 3.24 -18.11
CA GLU A 111 -6.63 2.02 -18.93
C GLU A 111 -5.31 1.28 -19.04
N LYS A 112 -4.21 2.03 -19.14
CA LYS A 112 -2.87 1.52 -19.33
C LYS A 112 -2.00 1.82 -18.11
N ARG A 113 -1.25 0.79 -17.70
CA ARG A 113 -0.17 0.92 -16.72
C ARG A 113 1.16 0.76 -17.42
N TRP A 114 2.15 1.53 -17.00
CA TRP A 114 3.53 1.39 -17.49
C TRP A 114 4.51 1.55 -16.35
N TRP A 115 5.74 1.13 -16.57
CA TRP A 115 6.82 1.35 -15.63
C TRP A 115 8.15 1.63 -16.30
N ASN A 116 8.90 2.48 -15.62
CA ASN A 116 10.21 2.91 -16.04
C ASN A 116 11.26 1.84 -15.76
N VAL A 117 12.39 1.94 -16.46
CA VAL A 117 13.58 1.13 -16.21
C VAL A 117 14.01 1.21 -14.73
N ARG A 118 14.52 0.10 -14.20
CA ARG A 118 14.85 -0.03 -12.77
C ARG A 118 16.17 0.64 -12.39
N SER A 119 17.18 0.57 -13.27
CA SER A 119 18.50 1.15 -13.04
C SER A 119 18.45 2.67 -13.14
N LEU A 120 19.02 3.37 -12.13
CA LEU A 120 19.19 4.81 -12.17
C LEU A 120 20.04 5.26 -13.36
N ASP A 121 21.14 4.55 -13.63
CA ASP A 121 22.05 4.90 -14.73
C ASP A 121 21.37 4.77 -16.09
N GLU A 122 20.58 3.69 -16.28
CA GLU A 122 19.81 3.52 -17.52
C GLU A 122 18.69 4.55 -17.64
N TYR A 123 18.02 4.90 -16.53
CA TYR A 123 17.01 5.94 -16.52
C TYR A 123 17.60 7.27 -16.96
N LEU A 124 18.74 7.68 -16.38
CA LEU A 124 19.45 8.90 -16.76
C LEU A 124 19.92 8.87 -18.21
N LYS A 125 20.46 7.73 -18.69
CA LYS A 125 20.88 7.55 -20.07
C LYS A 125 19.72 7.71 -21.07
N HIS A 126 18.53 7.17 -20.74
CA HIS A 126 17.34 7.37 -21.55
C HIS A 126 16.99 8.85 -21.66
N LEU A 127 16.90 9.57 -20.52
CA LEU A 127 16.56 10.98 -20.50
C LEU A 127 17.58 11.85 -21.24
N GLN A 128 18.89 11.60 -21.04
CA GLN A 128 19.96 12.33 -21.75
C GLN A 128 19.96 12.10 -23.26
N SER A 129 19.42 10.96 -23.70
CA SER A 129 19.27 10.60 -25.12
C SER A 129 17.90 10.97 -25.68
N GLU A 130 17.08 11.74 -24.94
CA GLU A 130 15.69 12.13 -25.27
C GLU A 130 14.79 10.91 -25.58
N LYS A 131 15.10 9.74 -24.99
CA LYS A 131 14.32 8.52 -25.11
C LYS A 131 13.40 8.33 -23.92
N SER A 132 12.24 7.70 -24.16
CA SER A 132 11.35 7.29 -23.08
C SER A 132 12.02 6.30 -22.16
N PRO A 133 11.97 6.48 -20.84
CA PRO A 133 12.47 5.53 -19.87
C PRO A 133 11.51 4.35 -19.62
N ILE A 134 10.36 4.32 -20.28
CA ILE A 134 9.35 3.26 -20.15
C ILE A 134 9.88 1.97 -20.79
N VAL A 135 9.97 0.91 -20.00
CA VAL A 135 10.46 -0.40 -20.48
C VAL A 135 9.34 -1.43 -20.67
N LYS A 136 8.21 -1.21 -20.01
CA LYS A 136 7.07 -2.12 -20.13
C LYS A 136 5.76 -1.38 -19.89
N SER A 137 4.71 -1.87 -20.52
CA SER A 137 3.35 -1.41 -20.28
C SER A 137 2.36 -2.55 -20.46
N GLU A 138 1.20 -2.43 -19.81
CA GLU A 138 0.07 -3.35 -19.95
C GLU A 138 -1.22 -2.56 -20.09
N ILE A 139 -2.17 -3.09 -20.85
CA ILE A 139 -3.52 -2.57 -20.92
C ILE A 139 -4.37 -3.38 -19.96
N LEU A 140 -5.01 -2.71 -19.02
CA LEU A 140 -5.87 -3.34 -18.03
C LEU A 140 -7.24 -3.59 -18.66
N ASN A 141 -7.59 -4.86 -18.84
CA ASN A 141 -8.94 -5.22 -19.27
C ASN A 141 -9.98 -4.95 -18.15
N LEU A 142 -11.25 -5.04 -18.49
CA LEU A 142 -12.35 -4.73 -17.57
C LEU A 142 -12.27 -5.53 -16.25
N SER A 143 -11.95 -6.83 -16.33
CA SER A 143 -11.84 -7.70 -15.15
C SER A 143 -10.66 -7.28 -14.25
N MET A 144 -9.51 -6.93 -14.83
CA MET A 144 -8.35 -6.44 -14.07
C MET A 144 -8.68 -5.14 -13.35
N ARG A 145 -9.28 -4.18 -14.04
CA ARG A 145 -9.70 -2.90 -13.47
C ARG A 145 -10.74 -3.07 -12.34
N TYR A 146 -11.68 -4.00 -12.53
CA TYR A 146 -12.64 -4.33 -11.49
C TYR A 146 -11.98 -4.92 -10.24
N ASN A 147 -11.07 -5.88 -10.41
CA ASN A 147 -10.32 -6.46 -9.29
C ASN A 147 -9.48 -5.39 -8.56
N GLU A 148 -8.85 -4.48 -9.28
CA GLU A 148 -8.12 -3.37 -8.67
C GLU A 148 -9.02 -2.41 -7.91
N LEU A 149 -10.20 -2.09 -8.45
CA LEU A 149 -11.19 -1.28 -7.73
C LEU A 149 -11.56 -1.92 -6.39
N LEU A 150 -11.78 -3.24 -6.36
CA LEU A 150 -12.09 -3.95 -5.12
C LEU A 150 -10.89 -3.97 -4.16
N LEU A 151 -9.72 -4.40 -4.65
CA LEU A 151 -8.51 -4.52 -3.82
C LEU A 151 -8.10 -3.18 -3.21
N ASN A 152 -8.16 -2.10 -3.98
CA ASN A 152 -7.77 -0.78 -3.51
C ASN A 152 -8.88 -0.12 -2.69
N GLY A 153 -10.12 -0.19 -3.16
CA GLY A 153 -11.25 0.46 -2.48
C GLY A 153 -11.59 -0.13 -1.12
N LEU A 154 -11.42 -1.46 -0.95
CA LEU A 154 -11.65 -2.12 0.34
C LEU A 154 -10.56 -1.82 1.38
N ARG A 155 -9.45 -1.19 1.01
CA ARG A 155 -8.47 -0.64 1.96
C ARG A 155 -8.97 0.62 2.65
N LEU A 156 -9.88 1.35 2.01
CA LEU A 156 -10.42 2.60 2.54
C LEU A 156 -11.64 2.34 3.44
N PRO A 157 -11.81 3.10 4.53
CA PRO A 157 -13.00 2.98 5.39
C PRO A 157 -14.33 3.23 4.66
N ILE A 158 -14.32 4.00 3.57
CA ILE A 158 -15.50 4.27 2.76
C ILE A 158 -15.87 3.07 1.87
N GLY A 159 -14.92 2.15 1.61
CA GLY A 159 -15.13 1.01 0.75
C GLY A 159 -15.33 1.37 -0.72
N VAL A 160 -16.07 0.51 -1.43
CA VAL A 160 -16.43 0.68 -2.86
C VAL A 160 -17.93 0.95 -2.96
N SER A 161 -18.30 2.01 -3.68
CA SER A 161 -19.70 2.38 -3.84
C SER A 161 -20.41 1.50 -4.89
N GLN A 162 -21.73 1.34 -4.73
CA GLN A 162 -22.57 0.62 -5.70
C GLN A 162 -22.44 1.21 -7.13
N ASN A 163 -22.34 2.55 -7.25
CA ASN A 163 -22.19 3.21 -8.53
C ASN A 163 -20.86 2.84 -9.22
N GLN A 164 -19.78 2.69 -8.46
CA GLN A 164 -18.50 2.20 -8.99
C GLN A 164 -18.61 0.76 -9.49
N LEU A 165 -19.29 -0.12 -8.76
CA LEU A 165 -19.50 -1.51 -9.17
C LEU A 165 -20.36 -1.61 -10.45
N THR A 166 -21.45 -0.84 -10.53
CA THR A 166 -22.35 -0.86 -11.70
C THR A 166 -21.68 -0.28 -12.95
N SER A 167 -20.73 0.64 -12.83
CA SER A 167 -19.97 1.16 -13.97
C SER A 167 -19.17 0.10 -14.72
N PHE A 168 -18.90 -1.06 -14.08
CA PHE A 168 -18.26 -2.23 -14.70
C PHE A 168 -19.27 -3.24 -15.28
N GLY A 169 -20.55 -2.87 -15.39
CA GLY A 169 -21.59 -3.73 -15.99
C GLY A 169 -22.13 -4.83 -15.07
N LEU A 170 -21.81 -4.76 -13.77
CA LEU A 170 -22.37 -5.66 -12.78
C LEU A 170 -23.72 -5.11 -12.32
N ASN A 171 -24.80 -5.72 -12.79
CA ASN A 171 -26.13 -5.44 -12.30
C ASN A 171 -26.22 -5.70 -10.80
N SER A 172 -27.09 -4.95 -10.11
CA SER A 172 -27.35 -4.93 -8.67
C SER A 172 -27.84 -6.26 -8.03
N GLU A 173 -27.74 -7.38 -8.74
CA GLU A 173 -28.14 -8.71 -8.30
C GLU A 173 -26.99 -9.59 -7.80
N LEU A 174 -25.98 -9.00 -7.16
CA LEU A 174 -25.17 -9.78 -6.25
C LEU A 174 -26.01 -9.99 -4.98
N ASN A 175 -26.89 -11.01 -5.03
CA ASN A 175 -27.43 -11.65 -3.85
C ASN A 175 -26.24 -12.16 -3.03
N LEU A 176 -25.79 -11.37 -2.08
CA LEU A 176 -24.97 -11.83 -0.98
C LEU A 176 -25.83 -12.84 -0.21
N THR A 177 -25.81 -14.07 -0.65
CA THR A 177 -26.32 -15.19 0.15
C THR A 177 -25.58 -15.17 1.46
N LYS A 178 -26.29 -14.76 2.51
CA LYS A 178 -25.85 -14.89 3.90
C LYS A 178 -25.53 -16.36 4.15
N THR A 179 -24.26 -16.66 4.36
CA THR A 179 -23.82 -17.87 5.07
C THR A 179 -23.23 -17.43 6.39
#